data_929803c42fe11687356ac6e948c86fb7
#
_entry.id   929803c42fe11687356ac6e948c86fb7
#
_cell.length_a   1.000
_cell.length_b   1.000
_cell.length_c   1.000
_cell.angle_alpha   90.00
_cell.angle_beta   90.00
_cell.angle_gamma   90.00
#
_symmetry.space_group_name_H-M   'P 1'
#
loop_
_entity.id
_entity.type
_entity.pdbx_description
1 polymer ?
#
loop_
_entity_poly.entity_id
_entity_poly.type
_entity_poly.pdbx_seq_one_letter_code
_entity_poly.pdbx_strand_id
1 'polypeptide(L)'
;MDKKHVKLLVLGSGPAGYTAALYASRANMKPLLLTGLEIGGQLTTTTDVENWPGDANDLQGPDLMERMKDHVKKFNTEIVMDQIKSVDLQKRPFELTGDDAVYTCDSLIIATGASAKYLGLESEKKYLGKGVSACCLLYTSDAADD
;
A
#
# COMPACT_ATOMS: atom_id res chain seq x y z
N MET A 1 -10.16 -19.34 14.57
CA MET A 1 -9.83 -18.51 13.41
C MET A 1 -9.68 -19.43 12.20
N ASP A 2 -10.29 -19.05 11.10
CA ASP A 2 -10.12 -19.79 9.86
C ASP A 2 -8.67 -19.74 9.39
N LYS A 3 -8.19 -20.84 8.81
CA LYS A 3 -6.83 -20.93 8.30
C LYS A 3 -6.85 -21.05 6.79
N LYS A 4 -6.15 -20.13 6.09
CA LYS A 4 -6.07 -20.10 4.64
C LYS A 4 -4.63 -20.23 4.16
N HIS A 5 -4.36 -21.18 3.25
CA HIS A 5 -3.07 -21.35 2.62
C HIS A 5 -3.08 -20.84 1.17
N VAL A 6 -2.03 -20.11 0.78
CA VAL A 6 -1.81 -19.64 -0.59
C VAL A 6 -0.34 -19.80 -0.99
N LYS A 7 -0.06 -19.96 -2.27
CA LYS A 7 1.33 -20.03 -2.76
C LYS A 7 2.07 -18.72 -2.60
N LEU A 8 1.40 -17.62 -2.93
CA LEU A 8 1.95 -16.27 -2.85
C LEU A 8 0.98 -15.34 -2.14
N LEU A 9 1.47 -14.67 -1.12
CA LEU A 9 0.75 -13.63 -0.41
C LEU A 9 1.45 -12.29 -0.62
N VAL A 10 0.66 -11.23 -0.92
CA VAL A 10 1.11 -9.85 -0.99
C VAL A 10 0.48 -9.09 0.18
N LEU A 11 1.32 -8.53 1.03
CA LEU A 11 0.89 -7.77 2.20
C LEU A 11 1.01 -6.26 1.94
N GLY A 12 -0.13 -5.60 1.85
CA GLY A 12 -0.26 -4.18 1.56
C GLY A 12 -0.86 -3.89 0.19
N SER A 13 -1.69 -2.85 0.11
CA SER A 13 -2.45 -2.44 -1.08
C SER A 13 -2.06 -1.08 -1.64
N GLY A 14 -0.89 -0.57 -1.28
CA GLY A 14 -0.30 0.59 -1.95
C GLY A 14 0.14 0.27 -3.39
N PRO A 15 0.74 1.24 -4.11
CA PRO A 15 1.18 1.04 -5.49
C PRO A 15 2.09 -0.19 -5.67
N ALA A 16 3.00 -0.42 -4.71
CA ALA A 16 3.90 -1.57 -4.72
C ALA A 16 3.13 -2.90 -4.61
N GLY A 17 2.16 -2.98 -3.69
CA GLY A 17 1.35 -4.18 -3.47
C GLY A 17 0.47 -4.50 -4.67
N TYR A 18 -0.26 -3.51 -5.21
CA TYR A 18 -1.05 -3.72 -6.42
C TYR A 18 -0.19 -4.11 -7.62
N THR A 19 0.97 -3.48 -7.80
CA THR A 19 1.89 -3.84 -8.88
C THR A 19 2.37 -5.28 -8.74
N ALA A 20 2.80 -5.69 -7.54
CA ALA A 20 3.23 -7.05 -7.27
C ALA A 20 2.12 -8.08 -7.54
N ALA A 21 0.91 -7.81 -7.04
CA ALA A 21 -0.25 -8.68 -7.24
C ALA A 21 -0.65 -8.78 -8.72
N LEU A 22 -0.61 -7.66 -9.46
CA LEU A 22 -0.89 -7.64 -10.90
C LEU A 22 0.05 -8.57 -11.66
N TYR A 23 1.37 -8.41 -11.47
CA TYR A 23 2.34 -9.21 -12.22
C TYR A 23 2.31 -10.68 -11.80
N ALA A 24 2.11 -10.97 -10.50
CA ALA A 24 1.94 -12.33 -10.02
C ALA A 24 0.70 -13.02 -10.63
N SER A 25 -0.41 -12.30 -10.74
CA SER A 25 -1.63 -12.80 -11.38
C SER A 25 -1.43 -13.05 -12.87
N ARG A 26 -0.75 -12.16 -13.57
CA ARG A 26 -0.37 -12.35 -14.99
C ARG A 26 0.53 -13.56 -15.19
N ALA A 27 1.38 -13.88 -14.20
CA ALA A 27 2.20 -15.11 -14.18
C ALA A 27 1.41 -16.35 -13.72
N ASN A 28 0.10 -16.25 -13.57
CA ASN A 28 -0.80 -17.34 -13.11
C ASN A 28 -0.45 -17.90 -11.72
N MET A 29 0.13 -17.08 -10.85
CA MET A 29 0.50 -17.48 -9.49
C MET A 29 -0.66 -17.46 -8.51
N LYS A 30 -1.81 -16.88 -8.90
CA LYS A 30 -3.02 -16.74 -8.07
C LYS A 30 -2.70 -16.16 -6.67
N PRO A 31 -2.15 -14.95 -6.60
CA PRO A 31 -1.78 -14.35 -5.32
C PRO A 31 -3.02 -13.99 -4.50
N LEU A 32 -2.87 -14.00 -3.18
CA LEU A 32 -3.76 -13.33 -2.24
C LEU A 32 -3.15 -11.98 -1.89
N LEU A 33 -3.91 -10.90 -2.01
CA LEU A 33 -3.52 -9.57 -1.55
C LEU A 33 -4.29 -9.22 -0.28
N LEU A 34 -3.57 -8.94 0.80
CA LEU A 34 -4.13 -8.42 2.06
C LEU A 34 -3.91 -6.91 2.11
N THR A 35 -5.01 -6.15 2.24
CA THR A 35 -4.93 -4.68 2.12
C THR A 35 -4.51 -3.97 3.39
N GLY A 36 -4.75 -4.57 4.56
CA GLY A 36 -4.79 -3.85 5.83
C GLY A 36 -6.04 -2.94 5.90
N LEU A 37 -6.07 -2.04 6.88
CA LEU A 37 -7.19 -1.12 7.10
C LEU A 37 -7.17 0.07 6.13
N GLU A 38 -5.98 0.54 5.73
CA GLU A 38 -5.80 1.66 4.81
C GLU A 38 -5.67 1.16 3.36
N ILE A 39 -6.82 0.88 2.73
CA ILE A 39 -6.87 0.37 1.36
C ILE A 39 -6.35 1.44 0.38
N GLY A 40 -5.30 1.10 -0.39
CA GLY A 40 -4.65 2.02 -1.32
C GLY A 40 -3.45 2.76 -0.71
N GLY A 41 -3.30 2.71 0.61
CA GLY A 41 -2.17 3.32 1.32
C GLY A 41 -2.15 4.85 1.22
N GLN A 42 -0.98 5.45 1.40
CA GLN A 42 -0.84 6.91 1.55
C GLN A 42 -1.30 7.74 0.34
N LEU A 43 -1.28 7.20 -0.87
CA LEU A 43 -1.77 7.93 -2.05
C LEU A 43 -3.26 8.25 -1.99
N THR A 44 -4.04 7.53 -1.19
CA THR A 44 -5.46 7.85 -1.00
C THR A 44 -5.71 9.17 -0.26
N THR A 45 -4.69 9.70 0.41
CA THR A 45 -4.74 10.99 1.11
C THR A 45 -4.00 12.10 0.37
N THR A 46 -3.40 11.79 -0.79
CA THR A 46 -2.68 12.74 -1.63
C THR A 46 -3.63 13.30 -2.69
N THR A 47 -3.53 14.59 -2.94
CA THR A 47 -4.27 15.26 -4.01
C THR A 47 -3.60 15.01 -5.36
N ASP A 48 -2.86 15.95 -5.88
CA ASP A 48 -2.26 15.88 -7.21
C ASP A 48 -1.06 14.91 -7.24
N VAL A 49 -1.03 14.06 -8.26
CA VAL A 49 0.06 13.10 -8.50
C VAL A 49 0.69 13.42 -9.85
N GLU A 50 1.76 14.20 -9.85
CA GLU A 50 2.44 14.68 -11.05
C GLU A 50 3.57 13.75 -11.52
N ASN A 51 3.99 12.81 -10.68
CA ASN A 51 5.14 11.94 -10.92
C ASN A 51 4.79 10.50 -11.28
N TRP A 52 3.52 10.22 -11.63
CA TRP A 52 3.11 8.92 -12.13
C TRP A 52 3.26 8.84 -13.65
N PRO A 53 4.17 8.00 -14.18
CA PRO A 53 4.36 7.86 -15.62
C PRO A 53 3.10 7.31 -16.31
N GLY A 54 2.69 7.93 -17.39
CA GLY A 54 1.54 7.51 -18.18
C GLY A 54 0.26 8.31 -17.93
N ASP A 55 0.27 9.21 -16.94
CA ASP A 55 -0.79 10.19 -16.73
C ASP A 55 -0.17 11.60 -16.73
N ALA A 56 -0.63 12.44 -17.64
CA ALA A 56 -0.08 13.78 -17.85
C ALA A 56 -0.97 14.89 -17.29
N ASN A 57 -2.21 14.61 -16.89
CA ASN A 57 -3.20 15.62 -16.52
C ASN A 57 -3.95 15.24 -15.26
N ASP A 58 -3.93 16.14 -14.27
CA ASP A 58 -4.83 16.22 -13.10
C ASP A 58 -5.13 14.89 -12.40
N LEU A 59 -4.14 13.99 -12.33
CA LEU A 59 -4.31 12.71 -11.66
C LEU A 59 -4.36 12.90 -10.15
N GLN A 60 -5.45 12.48 -9.53
CA GLN A 60 -5.60 12.47 -8.09
C GLN A 60 -5.15 11.12 -7.49
N GLY A 61 -4.55 11.16 -6.29
CA GLY A 61 -4.08 9.96 -5.63
C GLY A 61 -5.16 8.88 -5.44
N PRO A 62 -6.36 9.20 -4.95
CA PRO A 62 -7.46 8.23 -4.82
C PRO A 62 -7.84 7.58 -6.16
N ASP A 63 -7.90 8.37 -7.25
CA ASP A 63 -8.27 7.87 -8.58
C ASP A 63 -7.21 6.90 -9.13
N LEU A 64 -5.93 7.23 -8.91
CA LEU A 64 -4.84 6.33 -9.27
C LEU A 64 -4.97 4.99 -8.54
N MET A 65 -5.24 5.02 -7.24
CA MET A 65 -5.34 3.80 -6.43
C MET A 65 -6.55 2.95 -6.80
N GLU A 66 -7.69 3.55 -7.13
CA GLU A 66 -8.85 2.81 -7.63
C GLU A 66 -8.57 2.17 -8.99
N ARG A 67 -7.94 2.90 -9.92
CA ARG A 67 -7.51 2.35 -11.22
C ARG A 67 -6.54 1.18 -11.07
N MET A 68 -5.57 1.26 -10.14
CA MET A 68 -4.64 0.17 -9.85
C MET A 68 -5.37 -1.05 -9.28
N LYS A 69 -6.31 -0.85 -8.37
CA LYS A 69 -7.15 -1.89 -7.79
C LYS A 69 -7.99 -2.60 -8.85
N ASP A 70 -8.64 -1.84 -9.72
CA ASP A 70 -9.45 -2.41 -10.80
C ASP A 70 -8.60 -3.18 -11.82
N HIS A 71 -7.38 -2.70 -12.07
CA HIS A 71 -6.44 -3.42 -12.92
C HIS A 71 -6.06 -4.78 -12.32
N VAL A 72 -5.83 -4.85 -11.02
CA VAL A 72 -5.55 -6.12 -10.32
C VAL A 72 -6.77 -7.06 -10.35
N LYS A 73 -7.98 -6.53 -10.11
CA LYS A 73 -9.24 -7.28 -10.18
C LYS A 73 -9.50 -7.89 -11.57
N LYS A 74 -9.11 -7.20 -12.64
CA LYS A 74 -9.23 -7.70 -14.02
C LYS A 74 -8.57 -9.06 -14.22
N PHE A 75 -7.55 -9.39 -13.43
CA PHE A 75 -6.86 -10.68 -13.46
C PHE A 75 -7.34 -11.65 -12.38
N ASN A 76 -8.55 -11.44 -11.85
CA ASN A 76 -9.17 -12.28 -10.82
C ASN A 76 -8.30 -12.49 -9.57
N THR A 77 -7.53 -11.47 -9.20
CA THR A 77 -6.77 -11.49 -7.96
C THR A 77 -7.71 -11.43 -6.76
N GLU A 78 -7.53 -12.31 -5.82
CA GLU A 78 -8.26 -12.25 -4.56
C GLU A 78 -7.71 -11.13 -3.69
N ILE A 79 -8.56 -10.21 -3.27
CA ILE A 79 -8.23 -9.08 -2.40
C ILE A 79 -9.07 -9.22 -1.13
N VAL A 80 -8.41 -9.28 0.01
CA VAL A 80 -9.05 -9.42 1.33
C VAL A 80 -8.61 -8.28 2.23
N MET A 81 -9.57 -7.68 2.91
CA MET A 81 -9.32 -6.69 3.96
C MET A 81 -9.12 -7.42 5.28
N ASP A 82 -7.91 -7.45 5.78
CA ASP A 82 -7.56 -7.95 7.10
C ASP A 82 -6.29 -7.25 7.59
N GLN A 83 -6.24 -6.93 8.87
CA GLN A 83 -5.09 -6.30 9.50
C GLN A 83 -4.17 -7.36 10.08
N ILE A 84 -2.98 -7.51 9.51
CA ILE A 84 -1.99 -8.45 10.02
C ILE A 84 -1.28 -7.88 11.25
N LYS A 85 -1.30 -8.64 12.33
CA LYS A 85 -0.69 -8.30 13.64
C LYS A 85 0.70 -8.87 13.82
N SER A 86 0.93 -10.07 13.29
CA SER A 86 2.22 -10.75 13.43
C SER A 86 2.52 -11.63 12.23
N VAL A 87 3.81 -11.81 11.97
CA VAL A 87 4.33 -12.65 10.90
C VAL A 87 5.44 -13.55 11.44
N ASP A 88 5.32 -14.86 11.26
CA ASP A 88 6.36 -15.83 11.56
C ASP A 88 7.11 -16.21 10.26
N LEU A 89 8.34 -15.74 10.14
CA LEU A 89 9.23 -16.00 9.00
C LEU A 89 10.29 -17.07 9.30
N GLN A 90 10.28 -17.64 10.51
CA GLN A 90 11.33 -18.59 10.93
C GLN A 90 11.11 -20.01 10.36
N LYS A 91 9.89 -20.30 9.95
CA LYS A 91 9.51 -21.61 9.38
C LYS A 91 8.77 -21.45 8.06
N ARG A 92 8.67 -22.52 7.30
CA ARG A 92 7.84 -22.59 6.08
C ARG A 92 6.74 -23.63 6.23
N PRO A 93 5.52 -23.38 5.71
CA PRO A 93 5.08 -22.11 5.09
C PRO A 93 5.14 -20.96 6.10
N PHE A 94 5.36 -19.74 5.62
CA PHE A 94 5.28 -18.52 6.46
C PHE A 94 3.87 -18.38 7.02
N GLU A 95 3.75 -17.89 8.25
CA GLU A 95 2.46 -17.73 8.90
C GLU A 95 2.22 -16.26 9.27
N LEU A 96 1.03 -15.75 8.92
CA LEU A 96 0.60 -14.41 9.23
C LEU A 96 -0.70 -14.49 10.04
N THR A 97 -0.76 -13.82 11.18
CA THR A 97 -1.95 -13.74 12.02
C THR A 97 -2.63 -12.40 11.82
N GLY A 98 -3.83 -12.44 11.27
CA GLY A 98 -4.71 -11.30 11.09
C GLY A 98 -5.74 -11.14 12.22
N ASP A 99 -6.61 -10.15 12.09
CA ASP A 99 -7.76 -9.96 12.98
C ASP A 99 -8.81 -11.04 12.75
N ASP A 100 -9.07 -11.37 11.49
CA ASP A 100 -10.15 -12.28 11.10
C ASP A 100 -9.68 -13.72 10.87
N ALA A 101 -8.45 -13.90 10.33
CA ALA A 101 -7.95 -15.21 9.95
C ALA A 101 -6.44 -15.39 10.15
N VAL A 102 -6.00 -16.65 10.06
CA VAL A 102 -4.59 -17.02 9.98
C VAL A 102 -4.28 -17.41 8.54
N TYR A 103 -3.27 -16.78 7.96
CA TYR A 103 -2.82 -17.05 6.60
C TYR A 103 -1.49 -17.80 6.62
N THR A 104 -1.32 -18.72 5.69
CA THR A 104 -0.01 -19.35 5.44
C THR A 104 0.36 -19.23 3.98
N CYS A 105 1.63 -19.00 3.68
CA CYS A 105 2.10 -18.90 2.31
C CYS A 105 3.50 -19.48 2.10
N ASP A 106 3.76 -19.95 0.87
CA ASP A 106 5.09 -20.43 0.47
C ASP A 106 6.04 -19.25 0.21
N SER A 107 5.50 -18.15 -0.32
CA SER A 107 6.23 -16.91 -0.62
C SER A 107 5.43 -15.70 -0.15
N LEU A 108 6.14 -14.70 0.38
CA LEU A 108 5.55 -13.46 0.91
C LEU A 108 6.22 -12.26 0.25
N ILE A 109 5.39 -11.32 -0.22
CA ILE A 109 5.84 -9.99 -0.64
C ILE A 109 5.32 -8.99 0.40
N ILE A 110 6.23 -8.27 1.05
CA ILE A 110 5.92 -7.24 2.03
C ILE A 110 5.93 -5.88 1.32
N ALA A 111 4.77 -5.25 1.22
CA ALA A 111 4.53 -3.98 0.54
C ALA A 111 3.73 -3.02 1.43
N THR A 112 4.06 -3.00 2.73
CA THR A 112 3.30 -2.28 3.76
C THR A 112 3.51 -0.77 3.77
N GLY A 113 4.41 -0.26 2.92
CA GLY A 113 4.72 1.16 2.86
C GLY A 113 5.46 1.68 4.09
N ALA A 114 5.36 2.98 4.29
CA ALA A 114 5.95 3.66 5.44
C ALA A 114 5.06 4.85 5.85
N SER A 115 5.12 5.21 7.12
CA SER A 115 4.50 6.43 7.65
C SER A 115 5.57 7.44 8.03
N ALA A 116 5.28 8.71 7.82
CA ALA A 116 6.16 9.79 8.24
C ALA A 116 6.34 9.79 9.76
N LYS A 117 7.58 10.00 10.19
CA LYS A 117 7.90 10.19 11.61
C LYS A 117 8.10 11.67 11.87
N TYR A 118 7.29 12.19 12.77
CA TYR A 118 7.37 13.56 13.25
C TYR A 118 8.01 13.59 14.65
N LEU A 119 8.47 14.76 15.07
CA LEU A 119 9.05 14.96 16.41
C LEU A 119 8.02 14.95 17.53
N GLY A 120 6.73 15.09 17.18
CA GLY A 120 5.60 15.12 18.12
C GLY A 120 5.31 16.51 18.69
N LEU A 121 5.79 17.57 18.05
CA LEU A 121 5.54 18.95 18.45
C LEU A 121 4.17 19.43 17.94
N GLU A 122 3.45 20.20 18.73
CA GLU A 122 2.17 20.80 18.31
C GLU A 122 2.31 21.69 17.08
N SER A 123 3.45 22.37 16.95
CA SER A 123 3.80 23.19 15.79
C SER A 123 3.87 22.40 14.48
N GLU A 124 4.25 21.13 14.51
CA GLU A 124 4.29 20.29 13.31
C GLU A 124 2.90 20.14 12.69
N LYS A 125 1.87 19.89 13.51
CA LYS A 125 0.50 19.79 13.04
C LYS A 125 -0.02 21.13 12.49
N LYS A 126 0.36 22.24 13.13
CA LYS A 126 -0.07 23.59 12.76
C LYS A 126 0.51 24.04 11.42
N TYR A 127 1.75 23.65 11.14
CA TYR A 127 2.51 24.08 9.97
C TYR A 127 2.69 22.97 8.92
N LEU A 128 1.99 21.85 9.07
CA LEU A 128 2.02 20.76 8.09
C LEU A 128 1.54 21.29 6.72
N GLY A 129 2.37 21.13 5.68
CA GLY A 129 2.12 21.70 4.36
C GLY A 129 2.32 23.23 4.26
N LYS A 130 2.78 23.87 5.34
CA LYS A 130 3.05 25.31 5.43
C LYS A 130 4.44 25.57 6.04
N GLY A 131 5.45 24.86 5.51
CA GLY A 131 6.83 24.94 5.99
C GLY A 131 7.30 23.74 6.83
N VAL A 132 6.41 22.86 7.26
CA VAL A 132 6.76 21.57 7.86
C VAL A 132 6.34 20.45 6.91
N SER A 133 7.31 19.65 6.44
CA SER A 133 7.07 18.50 5.58
C SER A 133 7.97 17.35 5.98
N ALA A 134 7.46 16.13 5.91
CA ALA A 134 8.23 14.90 6.09
C ALA A 134 8.74 14.32 4.76
N CYS A 135 8.31 14.86 3.63
CA CYS A 135 8.71 14.41 2.30
C CYS A 135 9.21 15.59 1.46
N CYS A 136 10.41 15.48 0.94
CA CYS A 136 11.01 16.53 0.10
C CYS A 136 10.47 16.59 -1.33
N LEU A 137 9.68 15.60 -1.77
CA LEU A 137 9.17 15.51 -3.14
C LEU A 137 7.70 15.89 -3.28
N LEU A 138 6.93 15.84 -2.19
CA LEU A 138 5.48 16.08 -2.21
C LEU A 138 5.08 17.51 -1.83
N TYR A 139 6.01 18.28 -1.29
CA TYR A 139 5.74 19.65 -0.81
C TYR A 139 6.91 20.55 -1.18
N THR A 140 7.11 20.76 -2.47
CA THR A 140 7.84 21.92 -2.92
C THR A 140 6.89 23.12 -2.86
N SER A 141 6.58 23.61 -1.66
CA SER A 141 6.31 25.02 -1.56
C SER A 141 7.64 25.70 -1.91
N ASP A 142 7.69 26.35 -3.03
CA ASP A 142 8.81 27.19 -3.37
C ASP A 142 8.89 28.30 -2.32
N ALA A 143 9.79 28.10 -1.35
CA ALA A 143 10.04 29.10 -0.29
C ALA A 143 10.74 30.35 -0.83
N ALA A 144 10.90 30.45 -2.16
CA ALA A 144 11.51 31.57 -2.84
C ALA A 144 10.50 32.61 -3.38
N ASP A 145 9.19 32.30 -3.33
CA ASP A 145 8.15 33.19 -3.85
C ASP A 145 7.38 34.00 -2.79
N ASP A 146 7.85 34.02 -1.51
CA ASP A 146 7.32 34.89 -0.45
C ASP A 146 8.30 36.02 -0.08
#